data_47ed029ac5fed0bc97b59c6bb80f370f
#
_entry.id   47ed029ac5fed0bc97b59c6bb80f370f
#
_cell.length_a   1.000
_cell.length_b   1.000
_cell.length_c   1.000
_cell.angle_alpha   90.00
_cell.angle_beta   90.00
_cell.angle_gamma   90.00
#
_symmetry.space_group_name_H-M   'P 1'
#
loop_
_entity.id
_entity.type
_entity.pdbx_description
1 polymer ?
#
loop_
_entity_poly.entity_id
_entity_poly.type
_entity_poly.pdbx_seq_one_letter_code
_entity_poly.pdbx_strand_id
1 'polypeptide(L)'
;MPYEVSFVEIVGAQHNTGPRASIIYRFEIFDGSKRAHALVVFSEAGAEIIEQGGKDPKSAASIALHRLLKSGRDPFASQVSLQIPYGHAAHFSRYGDYDSLPVLTD
;
A
#
# COMPACT_ATOMS: atom_id res chain seq x y z
N MET A 1 6.32 18.40 -3.84
CA MET A 1 6.54 18.41 -2.40
C MET A 1 6.97 17.04 -1.92
N PRO A 2 8.17 16.92 -1.41
CA PRO A 2 8.61 15.62 -0.93
C PRO A 2 7.94 15.27 0.39
N TYR A 3 7.45 14.07 0.46
CA TYR A 3 6.96 13.50 1.70
C TYR A 3 7.95 12.44 2.16
N GLU A 4 8.08 12.32 3.47
CA GLU A 4 8.82 11.24 4.07
C GLU A 4 7.82 10.18 4.50
N VAL A 5 7.96 8.99 3.97
CA VAL A 5 7.03 7.89 4.23
C VAL A 5 7.76 6.80 4.98
N SER A 6 7.26 6.45 6.14
CA SER A 6 7.87 5.44 7.00
C SER A 6 6.88 4.35 7.32
N PHE A 7 7.32 3.11 7.22
CA PHE A 7 6.51 1.96 7.62
C PHE A 7 6.40 1.94 9.15
N VAL A 8 5.19 1.69 9.66
CA VAL A 8 4.95 1.64 11.10
C VAL A 8 4.70 0.21 11.56
N GLU A 9 3.70 -0.45 11.01
CA GLU A 9 3.34 -1.79 11.49
C GLU A 9 2.42 -2.48 10.49
N ILE A 10 2.31 -3.79 10.65
CA ILE A 10 1.31 -4.59 9.98
C ILE A 10 0.19 -4.82 10.97
N VAL A 11 -1.03 -4.41 10.59
CA VAL A 11 -2.18 -4.61 11.46
C VAL A 11 -2.70 -6.05 11.36
N GLY A 12 -2.48 -6.68 10.22
CA GLY A 12 -2.83 -8.08 10.04
C GLY A 12 -4.27 -8.29 9.59
N ALA A 13 -4.61 -9.54 9.41
CA ALA A 13 -5.91 -9.96 8.92
C ALA A 13 -6.87 -10.18 10.07
N GLN A 14 -7.19 -9.13 10.78
CA GLN A 14 -8.01 -9.25 11.96
C GLN A 14 -9.45 -9.54 11.60
N HIS A 15 -10.08 -10.36 12.38
CA HIS A 15 -11.52 -10.59 12.31
C HIS A 15 -12.04 -11.23 11.05
N ASN A 16 -11.23 -11.38 10.06
CA ASN A 16 -11.67 -12.01 8.83
C ASN A 16 -11.29 -13.48 8.86
N THR A 17 -12.30 -14.29 8.96
CA THR A 17 -12.11 -15.72 8.87
C THR A 17 -12.58 -16.13 7.48
N GLY A 18 -11.68 -16.56 6.67
CA GLY A 18 -12.05 -17.03 5.35
C GLY A 18 -11.36 -16.27 4.24
N PRO A 19 -11.84 -16.44 3.00
CA PRO A 19 -11.09 -16.01 1.81
C PRO A 19 -10.97 -14.49 1.63
N ARG A 20 -11.63 -13.72 2.46
CA ARG A 20 -11.59 -12.25 2.36
C ARG A 20 -10.70 -11.60 3.39
N ALA A 21 -9.86 -12.37 4.04
CA ALA A 21 -8.90 -11.81 5.00
C ALA A 21 -8.05 -10.73 4.33
N SER A 22 -7.81 -9.67 5.08
CA SER A 22 -7.03 -8.53 4.60
C SER A 22 -5.81 -8.34 5.47
N ILE A 23 -4.73 -7.88 4.86
CA ILE A 23 -3.51 -7.50 5.56
C ILE A 23 -3.32 -6.02 5.35
N ILE A 24 -3.17 -5.28 6.44
CA ILE A 24 -3.10 -3.84 6.43
C ILE A 24 -1.70 -3.40 6.84
N TYR A 25 -1.06 -2.63 5.97
CA TYR A 25 0.23 -2.03 6.24
C TYR A 25 0.00 -0.57 6.59
N ARG A 26 0.44 -0.16 7.77
CA ARG A 26 0.28 1.22 8.22
C ARG A 26 1.59 1.98 8.03
N PHE A 27 1.47 3.17 7.43
CA PHE A 27 2.60 4.06 7.20
C PHE A 27 2.35 5.41 7.85
N GLU A 28 3.43 6.08 8.18
CA GLU A 28 3.38 7.47 8.61
C GLU A 28 3.94 8.35 7.49
N ILE A 29 3.26 9.46 7.24
CA ILE A 29 3.65 10.42 6.22
C ILE A 29 4.00 11.73 6.93
N PHE A 30 5.17 12.27 6.64
CA PHE A 30 5.65 13.50 7.26
C PHE A 30 6.10 14.46 6.17
N ASP A 31 5.68 15.73 6.25
CA ASP A 31 6.03 16.74 5.26
C ASP A 31 7.05 17.76 5.79
N GLY A 32 7.67 17.49 6.93
CA GLY A 32 8.57 18.42 7.63
C GLY A 32 7.88 19.20 8.73
N SER A 33 6.56 19.17 8.77
CA SER A 33 5.79 19.93 9.75
C SER A 33 4.60 19.13 10.29
N LYS A 34 3.86 18.45 9.42
CA LYS A 34 2.68 17.68 9.80
C LYS A 34 2.91 16.20 9.61
N ARG A 35 2.17 15.40 10.37
CA ARG A 35 2.19 13.94 10.25
C ARG A 35 0.79 13.43 9.97
N ALA A 36 0.72 12.38 9.17
CA ALA A 36 -0.53 11.69 8.90
C ALA A 36 -0.25 10.20 8.81
N HIS A 37 -1.28 9.39 8.94
CA HIS A 37 -1.16 7.96 8.76
C HIS A 37 -1.89 7.54 7.49
N ALA A 38 -1.34 6.53 6.84
CA ALA A 38 -1.95 5.94 5.66
C ALA A 38 -2.03 4.43 5.84
N LEU A 39 -3.12 3.87 5.38
CA LEU A 39 -3.32 2.42 5.39
C LEU A 39 -3.27 1.92 3.96
N VAL A 40 -2.51 0.86 3.74
CA VAL A 40 -2.47 0.18 2.45
C VAL A 40 -2.91 -1.25 2.69
N VAL A 41 -3.96 -1.65 1.99
CA VAL A 41 -4.68 -2.89 2.26
C VAL A 41 -4.49 -3.87 1.10
N PHE A 42 -4.02 -5.07 1.41
CA PHE A 42 -3.99 -6.19 0.47
C PHE A 42 -4.97 -7.24 0.91
N SER A 43 -5.50 -8.00 -0.04
CA SER A 43 -6.08 -9.29 0.32
C SER A 43 -4.92 -10.21 0.73
N GLU A 44 -5.22 -11.21 1.53
CA GLU A 44 -4.21 -12.20 1.92
C GLU A 44 -3.59 -12.85 0.68
N ALA A 45 -4.42 -13.19 -0.30
CA ALA A 45 -3.93 -13.76 -1.55
C ALA A 45 -3.02 -12.80 -2.32
N GLY A 46 -3.32 -11.50 -2.29
CA GLY A 46 -2.48 -10.49 -2.93
C GLY A 46 -1.11 -10.38 -2.29
N ALA A 47 -1.06 -10.33 -0.98
CA ALA A 47 0.22 -10.30 -0.27
C ALA A 47 1.02 -11.57 -0.54
N GLU A 48 0.34 -12.70 -0.53
CA GLU A 48 0.98 -14.00 -0.75
C GLU A 48 1.60 -14.13 -2.13
N ILE A 49 0.90 -13.67 -3.18
CA ILE A 49 1.46 -13.76 -4.53
C ILE A 49 2.71 -12.90 -4.68
N ILE A 50 2.76 -11.76 -4.00
CA ILE A 50 3.96 -10.91 -4.01
C ILE A 50 5.14 -11.65 -3.37
N GLU A 51 4.91 -12.31 -2.25
CA GLU A 51 5.95 -13.08 -1.58
C GLU A 51 6.40 -14.26 -2.43
N GLN A 52 5.47 -14.93 -3.10
CA GLN A 52 5.80 -16.04 -3.99
C GLN A 52 6.66 -15.59 -5.16
N GLY A 53 6.54 -14.34 -5.57
CA GLY A 53 7.41 -13.77 -6.60
C GLY A 53 8.76 -13.32 -6.08
N GLY A 54 9.07 -13.59 -4.82
CA GLY A 54 10.34 -13.20 -4.21
C GLY A 54 10.40 -11.73 -3.83
N LYS A 55 9.27 -11.06 -3.70
CA LYS A 55 9.21 -9.63 -3.41
C LYS A 55 8.52 -9.38 -2.07
N ASP A 56 8.65 -8.17 -1.57
CA ASP A 56 8.15 -7.80 -0.25
C ASP A 56 6.85 -7.00 -0.40
N PRO A 57 5.74 -7.48 0.19
CA PRO A 57 4.48 -6.72 0.17
C PRO A 57 4.61 -5.32 0.76
N LYS A 58 5.48 -5.13 1.74
CA LYS A 58 5.72 -3.81 2.32
C LYS A 58 6.29 -2.85 1.27
N SER A 59 7.21 -3.31 0.47
CA SER A 59 7.76 -2.50 -0.63
C SER A 59 6.70 -2.18 -1.66
N ALA A 60 5.87 -3.16 -2.00
CA ALA A 60 4.76 -2.96 -2.91
C ALA A 60 3.78 -1.91 -2.39
N ALA A 61 3.48 -1.97 -1.09
CA ALA A 61 2.60 -1.00 -0.45
C ALA A 61 3.19 0.40 -0.48
N SER A 62 4.47 0.51 -0.17
CA SER A 62 5.18 1.80 -0.16
C SER A 62 5.18 2.45 -1.54
N ILE A 63 5.46 1.67 -2.57
CA ILE A 63 5.52 2.19 -3.94
C ILE A 63 4.14 2.66 -4.38
N ALA A 64 3.09 1.90 -4.08
CA ALA A 64 1.73 2.29 -4.42
C ALA A 64 1.34 3.59 -3.73
N LEU A 65 1.71 3.72 -2.46
CA LEU A 65 1.43 4.93 -1.68
C LEU A 65 2.18 6.14 -2.25
N HIS A 66 3.45 5.98 -2.60
CA HIS A 66 4.22 7.07 -3.22
C HIS A 66 3.61 7.54 -4.53
N ARG A 67 3.12 6.60 -5.34
CA ARG A 67 2.46 6.95 -6.61
C ARG A 67 1.21 7.79 -6.36
N LEU A 68 0.42 7.41 -5.35
CA LEU A 68 -0.77 8.15 -4.99
C LEU A 68 -0.44 9.58 -4.53
N LEU A 69 0.55 9.71 -3.66
CA LEU A 69 0.98 11.02 -3.17
C LEU A 69 1.52 11.89 -4.30
N LYS A 70 2.30 11.30 -5.19
CA LYS A 70 2.88 12.01 -6.33
C LYS A 70 1.80 12.47 -7.29
N SER A 71 0.67 11.79 -7.35
CA SER A 71 -0.43 12.18 -8.21
C SER A 71 -1.22 13.38 -7.69
N GLY A 72 -0.91 13.85 -6.48
CA GLY A 72 -1.52 15.04 -5.90
C GLY A 72 -2.45 14.79 -4.73
N ARG A 73 -2.56 13.54 -4.27
CA ARG A 73 -3.40 13.23 -3.11
C ARG A 73 -2.80 13.91 -1.86
N ASP A 74 -3.59 14.76 -1.20
CA ASP A 74 -3.16 15.40 0.05
C ASP A 74 -3.45 14.45 1.22
N PRO A 75 -2.41 13.90 1.86
CA PRO A 75 -2.62 12.94 2.96
C PRO A 75 -3.13 13.57 4.25
N PHE A 76 -3.11 14.91 4.32
CA PHE A 76 -3.54 15.62 5.53
C PHE A 76 -4.99 16.10 5.45
N ALA A 77 -5.58 16.11 4.25
CA ALA A 77 -6.97 16.49 4.07
C ALA A 77 -7.92 15.44 4.62
N SER A 78 -7.57 14.17 4.45
CA SER A 78 -8.31 13.05 5.01
C SER A 78 -7.38 11.84 5.03
N GLN A 79 -7.71 10.86 5.86
CA GLN A 79 -6.86 9.68 5.98
C GLN A 79 -6.83 8.91 4.67
N VAL A 80 -5.63 8.51 4.27
CA VAL A 80 -5.43 7.67 3.09
C VAL A 80 -5.72 6.21 3.47
N SER A 81 -6.57 5.57 2.68
CA SER A 81 -6.83 4.15 2.82
C SER A 81 -6.85 3.55 1.42
N LEU A 82 -5.71 3.01 1.02
CA LEU A 82 -5.49 2.56 -0.34
C LEU A 82 -5.62 1.04 -0.42
N GLN A 83 -6.51 0.58 -1.30
CA GLN A 83 -6.69 -0.85 -1.53
C GLN A 83 -5.92 -1.28 -2.76
N ILE A 84 -5.15 -2.34 -2.63
CA ILE A 84 -4.37 -2.89 -3.75
C ILE A 84 -5.14 -4.08 -4.31
N PRO A 85 -5.68 -3.97 -5.52
CA PRO A 85 -6.37 -5.10 -6.14
C PRO A 85 -5.41 -6.26 -6.40
N TYR A 86 -5.96 -7.46 -6.43
CA TYR A 86 -5.15 -8.66 -6.68
C TYR A 86 -4.37 -8.55 -7.99
N GLY A 87 -4.98 -8.00 -9.03
CA GLY A 87 -4.31 -7.81 -10.33
C GLY A 87 -3.06 -6.96 -10.24
N HIS A 88 -3.10 -5.90 -9.41
CA HIS A 88 -1.92 -5.07 -9.16
C HIS A 88 -0.86 -5.84 -8.37
N ALA A 89 -1.29 -6.61 -7.38
CA ALA A 89 -0.36 -7.43 -6.60
C ALA A 89 0.33 -8.48 -7.49
N ALA A 90 -0.43 -9.13 -8.34
CA ALA A 90 0.12 -10.12 -9.28
C ALA A 90 1.12 -9.48 -10.25
N HIS A 91 0.82 -8.29 -10.72
CA HIS A 91 1.71 -7.54 -11.60
C HIS A 91 3.02 -7.21 -10.87
N PHE A 92 2.91 -6.71 -9.64
CA PHE A 92 4.10 -6.40 -8.85
C PHE A 92 4.95 -7.65 -8.58
N SER A 93 4.28 -8.76 -8.30
CA SER A 93 4.96 -10.04 -8.09
C SER A 93 5.85 -10.40 -9.28
N ARG A 94 5.39 -10.06 -10.48
CA ARG A 94 6.06 -10.42 -11.72
C ARG A 94 7.13 -9.40 -12.13
N TYR A 95 6.83 -8.11 -12.01
CA TYR A 95 7.66 -7.05 -12.57
C TYR A 95 8.37 -6.20 -11.54
N GLY A 96 7.91 -6.21 -10.29
CA GLY A 96 8.53 -5.42 -9.21
C GLY A 96 8.17 -3.95 -9.22
N ASP A 97 7.22 -3.54 -10.04
CA ASP A 97 6.75 -2.15 -10.10
C ASP A 97 5.31 -2.09 -10.58
N TYR A 98 4.75 -0.87 -10.62
CA TYR A 98 3.40 -0.62 -11.11
C TYR A 98 3.40 0.32 -12.32
N ASP A 99 4.56 0.53 -12.94
CA ASP A 99 4.73 1.62 -13.91
C ASP A 99 3.78 1.54 -15.09
N SER A 100 3.41 0.35 -15.53
CA SER A 100 2.49 0.18 -16.64
C SER A 100 1.02 0.14 -16.23
N LEU A 101 0.75 0.30 -14.94
CA LEU A 101 -0.61 0.28 -14.42
C LEU A 101 -1.10 1.68 -14.07
N PRO A 102 -2.41 1.92 -14.12
CA PRO A 102 -2.95 3.21 -13.67
C PRO A 102 -2.65 3.42 -12.18
N VAL A 103 -2.52 4.67 -11.78
CA VAL A 103 -2.34 5.02 -10.37
C VAL A 103 -3.63 4.68 -9.62
N LEU A 104 -3.49 3.95 -8.53
CA LEU A 104 -4.63 3.64 -7.67
C LEU A 104 -5.05 4.87 -6.90
N THR A 105 -6.35 5.03 -6.72
CA THR A 105 -6.91 6.12 -5.90
C THR A 105 -7.67 5.50 -4.73
N ASP A 106 -7.69 6.21 -3.64
CA ASP A 106 -8.39 5.76 -2.43
C ASP A 106 -9.81 6.31 -2.29
#